data_79b7455ebc41b5fd2b43421f4a36f993
#
_entry.id   79b7455ebc41b5fd2b43421f4a36f993
#
_cell.length_a   1.000
_cell.length_b   1.000
_cell.length_c   1.000
_cell.angle_alpha   90.00
_cell.angle_beta   90.00
_cell.angle_gamma   90.00
#
_symmetry.space_group_name_H-M   'P 1'
#
loop_
_entity.id
_entity.type
_entity.pdbx_description
1 polymer ?
#
loop_
_entity_poly.entity_id
_entity_poly.type
_entity_poly.pdbx_seq_one_letter_code
_entity_poly.pdbx_strand_id
1 'polypeptide(L)'
;MSVGDVAVAVLLALGVASALMGALGLVASRNPYDQLHFTGPATVIGPVAIAAAVLVEEPLSSAGVKAVLVALIMVATGPILLHATARAARIRERGRWVVLPAELKTKEGPSKSSRP
;
A
#
# COMPACT_ATOMS: atom_id res chain seq x y z
N MET A 1 -26.63 -3.03 24.23
CA MET A 1 -25.41 -2.60 23.50
C MET A 1 -24.96 -1.27 24.06
N SER A 2 -23.76 -1.23 24.57
CA SER A 2 -23.15 0.01 25.03
C SER A 2 -22.62 0.81 23.83
N VAL A 3 -22.37 2.10 24.04
CA VAL A 3 -21.75 2.96 23.01
C VAL A 3 -20.38 2.40 22.60
N GLY A 4 -19.68 1.75 23.54
CA GLY A 4 -18.40 1.07 23.27
C GLY A 4 -18.56 -0.12 22.31
N ASP A 5 -19.58 -0.94 22.49
CA ASP A 5 -19.85 -2.12 21.62
C ASP A 5 -20.13 -1.68 20.17
N VAL A 6 -20.88 -0.60 20.02
CA VAL A 6 -21.17 -0.02 18.68
C VAL A 6 -19.90 0.54 18.05
N ALA A 7 -19.06 1.25 18.81
CA ALA A 7 -17.80 1.78 18.32
C ALA A 7 -16.86 0.67 17.88
N VAL A 8 -16.71 -0.39 18.65
CA VAL A 8 -15.90 -1.57 18.31
C VAL A 8 -16.42 -2.24 17.04
N ALA A 9 -17.74 -2.46 16.94
CA ALA A 9 -18.35 -3.06 15.77
C ALA A 9 -18.11 -2.25 14.49
N VAL A 10 -18.24 -0.92 14.57
CA VAL A 10 -17.99 -0.02 13.43
C VAL A 10 -16.52 -0.03 13.03
N LEU A 11 -15.61 0.03 13.99
CA LEU A 11 -14.16 -0.01 13.73
C LEU A 11 -13.72 -1.34 13.09
N LEU A 12 -14.24 -2.46 13.59
CA LEU A 12 -13.98 -3.78 13.00
C LEU A 12 -14.57 -3.89 11.60
N ALA A 13 -15.79 -3.42 11.39
CA ALA A 13 -16.42 -3.41 10.06
C ALA A 13 -15.61 -2.58 9.06
N LEU A 14 -15.12 -1.40 9.46
CA LEU A 14 -14.25 -0.57 8.64
C LEU A 14 -12.92 -1.26 8.32
N GLY A 15 -12.31 -1.91 9.31
CA GLY A 15 -11.07 -2.66 9.13
C GLY A 15 -11.23 -3.80 8.12
N VAL A 16 -12.28 -4.61 8.29
CA VAL A 16 -12.59 -5.73 7.39
C VAL A 16 -12.97 -5.23 5.98
N ALA A 17 -13.82 -4.20 5.88
CA ALA A 17 -14.22 -3.64 4.60
C ALA A 17 -13.03 -3.08 3.82
N SER A 18 -12.11 -2.39 4.50
CA SER A 18 -10.91 -1.86 3.86
C SER A 18 -9.97 -2.98 3.36
N ALA A 19 -9.82 -4.05 4.14
CA ALA A 19 -9.04 -5.22 3.74
C ALA A 19 -9.66 -5.94 2.53
N LEU A 20 -10.99 -6.12 2.53
CA LEU A 20 -11.72 -6.70 1.40
C LEU A 20 -11.64 -5.83 0.15
N MET A 21 -11.80 -4.52 0.27
CA MET A 21 -11.62 -3.58 -0.85
C MET A 21 -10.21 -3.64 -1.42
N GLY A 22 -9.19 -3.72 -0.57
CA GLY A 22 -7.82 -3.89 -1.00
C GLY A 22 -7.60 -5.19 -1.76
N ALA A 23 -8.12 -6.31 -1.24
CA ALA A 23 -8.02 -7.61 -1.88
C ALA A 23 -8.77 -7.68 -3.22
N LEU A 24 -10.00 -7.16 -3.27
CA LEU A 24 -10.80 -7.07 -4.50
C LEU A 24 -10.15 -6.15 -5.53
N GLY A 25 -9.64 -5.00 -5.09
CA GLY A 25 -8.89 -4.07 -5.94
C GLY A 25 -7.67 -4.72 -6.57
N LEU A 26 -6.94 -5.52 -5.80
CA LEU A 26 -5.77 -6.25 -6.29
C LEU A 26 -6.14 -7.29 -7.35
N VAL A 27 -7.23 -8.03 -7.15
CA VAL A 27 -7.70 -9.06 -8.10
C VAL A 27 -8.32 -8.43 -9.34
N ALA A 28 -9.08 -7.33 -9.20
CA ALA A 28 -9.78 -6.68 -10.29
C ALA A 28 -8.88 -5.83 -11.19
N SER A 29 -7.82 -5.27 -10.63
CA SER A 29 -6.91 -4.38 -11.36
C SER A 29 -5.90 -5.15 -12.20
N ARG A 30 -5.88 -4.87 -13.50
CA ARG A 30 -4.89 -5.43 -14.43
C ARG A 30 -3.60 -4.61 -14.49
N ASN A 31 -3.65 -3.35 -14.06
CA ASN A 31 -2.49 -2.46 -14.06
C ASN A 31 -1.80 -2.46 -12.70
N PRO A 32 -0.48 -2.65 -12.63
CA PRO A 32 0.25 -2.67 -11.37
C PRO A 32 0.19 -1.34 -10.60
N TYR A 33 -0.02 -0.22 -11.27
CA TYR A 33 -0.16 1.09 -10.64
C TYR A 33 -1.51 1.26 -9.93
N ASP A 34 -2.60 0.74 -10.50
CA ASP A 34 -3.93 0.74 -9.87
C ASP A 34 -3.93 -0.19 -8.66
N GLN A 35 -3.27 -1.33 -8.74
CA GLN A 35 -3.09 -2.25 -7.62
C GLN A 35 -2.40 -1.57 -6.41
N LEU A 36 -1.37 -0.78 -6.67
CA LEU A 36 -0.67 -0.02 -5.63
C LEU A 36 -1.56 1.03 -4.96
N HIS A 37 -2.44 1.67 -5.72
CA HIS A 37 -3.36 2.68 -5.21
C HIS A 37 -4.40 2.08 -4.24
N PHE A 38 -4.94 0.91 -4.55
CA PHE A 38 -5.91 0.22 -3.67
C PHE A 38 -5.25 -0.46 -2.47
N THR A 39 -4.02 -0.89 -2.60
CA THR A 39 -3.28 -1.56 -1.51
C THR A 39 -2.87 -0.56 -0.41
N GLY A 40 -2.54 0.67 -0.76
CA GLY A 40 -2.12 1.70 0.19
C GLY A 40 -3.10 1.93 1.34
N PRO A 41 -4.36 2.32 1.08
CA PRO A 41 -5.37 2.50 2.13
C PRO A 41 -5.64 1.23 2.94
N ALA A 42 -5.69 0.06 2.31
CA ALA A 42 -5.96 -1.21 2.99
C ALA A 42 -4.88 -1.58 4.00
N THR A 43 -3.62 -1.30 3.71
CA THR A 43 -2.49 -1.60 4.60
C THR A 43 -2.36 -0.65 5.79
N VAL A 44 -2.98 0.53 5.72
CA VAL A 44 -2.95 1.54 6.79
C VAL A 44 -4.27 1.54 7.57
N ILE A 45 -5.40 1.69 6.89
CA ILE A 45 -6.72 1.87 7.53
C ILE A 45 -7.14 0.59 8.25
N GLY A 46 -6.92 -0.58 7.63
CA GLY A 46 -7.29 -1.87 8.23
C GLY A 46 -6.63 -2.10 9.60
N PRO A 47 -5.31 -2.16 9.69
CA PRO A 47 -4.61 -2.38 10.96
C PRO A 47 -4.87 -1.31 12.01
N VAL A 48 -4.98 -0.04 11.60
CA VAL A 48 -5.27 1.07 12.52
C VAL A 48 -6.68 0.96 13.09
N ALA A 49 -7.68 0.65 12.27
CA ALA A 49 -9.06 0.47 12.72
C ALA A 49 -9.20 -0.72 13.69
N ILE A 50 -8.54 -1.83 13.40
CA ILE A 50 -8.55 -3.01 14.28
C ILE A 50 -7.83 -2.72 15.61
N ALA A 51 -6.68 -2.05 15.57
CA ALA A 51 -5.96 -1.66 16.79
C ALA A 51 -6.78 -0.68 17.64
N ALA A 52 -7.48 0.26 17.01
CA ALA A 52 -8.39 1.18 17.70
C ALA A 52 -9.55 0.43 18.35
N ALA A 53 -10.14 -0.57 17.68
CA ALA A 53 -11.20 -1.40 18.24
C ALA A 53 -10.73 -2.13 19.51
N VAL A 54 -9.54 -2.75 19.48
CA VAL A 54 -8.97 -3.42 20.63
C VAL A 54 -8.68 -2.46 21.78
N LEU A 55 -8.22 -1.24 21.50
CA LEU A 55 -7.98 -0.23 22.53
C LEU A 55 -9.26 0.28 23.19
N VAL A 56 -10.37 0.33 22.45
CA VAL A 56 -11.68 0.71 23.01
C VAL A 56 -12.19 -0.37 23.95
N GLU A 57 -11.98 -1.64 23.61
CA GLU A 57 -12.46 -2.77 24.39
C GLU A 57 -11.58 -3.05 25.61
N GLU A 58 -10.26 -2.95 25.45
CA GLU A 58 -9.29 -3.22 26.51
C GLU A 58 -8.22 -2.12 26.61
N PRO A 59 -8.58 -0.94 27.15
CA PRO A 59 -7.63 0.15 27.29
C PRO A 59 -6.50 -0.23 28.25
N LEU A 60 -5.25 -0.01 27.81
CA LEU A 60 -4.01 -0.24 28.58
C LEU A 60 -3.77 -1.70 29.01
N SER A 61 -4.44 -2.66 28.37
CA SER A 61 -4.14 -4.08 28.54
C SER A 61 -2.90 -4.50 27.73
N SER A 62 -2.35 -5.67 28.09
CA SER A 62 -1.25 -6.22 27.28
C SER A 62 -1.67 -6.54 25.83
N ALA A 63 -2.96 -6.82 25.61
CA ALA A 63 -3.55 -7.03 24.29
C ALA A 63 -3.58 -5.71 23.50
N GLY A 64 -4.04 -4.62 24.09
CA GLY A 64 -4.07 -3.30 23.48
C GLY A 64 -2.68 -2.83 23.06
N VAL A 65 -1.68 -2.96 23.93
CA VAL A 65 -0.29 -2.59 23.62
C VAL A 65 0.26 -3.40 22.44
N LYS A 66 0.01 -4.72 22.43
CA LYS A 66 0.43 -5.59 21.32
C LYS A 66 -0.25 -5.22 20.01
N ALA A 67 -1.55 -4.91 20.04
CA ALA A 67 -2.30 -4.49 18.85
C ALA A 67 -1.75 -3.19 18.27
N VAL A 68 -1.42 -2.21 19.10
CA VAL A 68 -0.80 -0.94 18.67
C VAL A 68 0.57 -1.18 18.07
N LEU A 69 1.41 -2.01 18.69
CA LEU A 69 2.74 -2.36 18.17
C LEU A 69 2.65 -3.02 16.80
N VAL A 70 1.75 -3.99 16.63
CA VAL A 70 1.51 -4.67 15.35
C VAL A 70 1.04 -3.67 14.29
N ALA A 71 0.07 -2.82 14.61
CA ALA A 71 -0.43 -1.80 13.70
C ALA A 71 0.67 -0.81 13.29
N LEU A 72 1.51 -0.38 14.24
CA LEU A 72 2.63 0.51 13.97
C LEU A 72 3.65 -0.11 13.01
N ILE A 73 4.01 -1.37 13.24
CA ILE A 73 4.91 -2.11 12.36
C ILE A 73 4.30 -2.27 10.97
N MET A 74 3.02 -2.59 10.86
CA MET A 74 2.34 -2.75 9.57
C MET A 74 2.26 -1.43 8.81
N VAL A 75 1.93 -0.34 9.48
CA VAL A 75 1.88 1.01 8.88
C VAL A 75 3.27 1.47 8.42
N ALA A 76 4.31 1.18 9.19
CA ALA A 76 5.68 1.50 8.80
C ALA A 76 6.19 0.64 7.65
N THR A 77 5.85 -0.65 7.64
CA THR A 77 6.33 -1.62 6.63
C THR A 77 5.58 -1.48 5.30
N GLY A 78 4.30 -1.10 5.33
CA GLY A 78 3.45 -0.96 4.15
C GLY A 78 4.07 -0.09 3.05
N PRO A 79 4.44 1.17 3.32
CA PRO A 79 5.07 2.06 2.32
C PRO A 79 6.38 1.50 1.77
N ILE A 80 7.18 0.86 2.60
CA ILE A 80 8.48 0.27 2.18
C ILE A 80 8.24 -0.85 1.18
N LEU A 81 7.30 -1.75 1.47
CA LEU A 81 6.91 -2.83 0.56
C LEU A 81 6.29 -2.29 -0.73
N LEU A 82 5.44 -1.26 -0.64
CA LEU A 82 4.86 -0.61 -1.80
C LEU A 82 5.93 -0.04 -2.75
N HIS A 83 6.90 0.67 -2.21
CA HIS A 83 8.01 1.21 -3.00
C HIS A 83 8.89 0.13 -3.60
N ALA A 84 9.18 -0.94 -2.86
CA ALA A 84 9.94 -2.07 -3.36
C ALA A 84 9.20 -2.80 -4.50
N THR A 85 7.89 -3.02 -4.34
CA THR A 85 7.05 -3.66 -5.36
C THR A 85 6.90 -2.80 -6.60
N ALA A 86 6.68 -1.49 -6.46
CA ALA A 86 6.61 -0.55 -7.58
C ALA A 86 7.92 -0.52 -8.37
N ARG A 87 9.05 -0.59 -7.67
CA ARG A 87 10.37 -0.64 -8.29
C ARG A 87 10.59 -1.94 -9.05
N ALA A 88 10.20 -3.08 -8.47
CA ALA A 88 10.27 -4.39 -9.12
C ALA A 88 9.36 -4.47 -10.36
N ALA A 89 8.14 -3.94 -10.29
CA ALA A 89 7.23 -3.88 -11.41
C ALA A 89 7.80 -3.05 -12.57
N ARG A 90 8.39 -1.89 -12.26
CA ARG A 90 9.02 -1.01 -13.26
C ARG A 90 10.21 -1.67 -13.96
N ILE A 91 10.99 -2.47 -13.23
CA ILE A 91 12.10 -3.25 -13.79
C ILE A 91 11.58 -4.34 -14.73
N ARG A 92 10.50 -5.02 -14.35
CA ARG A 92 9.85 -6.05 -15.18
C ARG A 92 9.30 -5.49 -16.49
N GLU A 93 8.65 -4.33 -16.45
CA GLU A 93 8.11 -3.68 -17.65
C GLU A 93 9.21 -3.22 -18.62
N ARG A 94 10.30 -2.70 -18.08
CA ARG A 94 11.41 -2.14 -18.89
C ARG A 94 12.52 -3.14 -19.16
N GLY A 95 12.53 -4.29 -18.51
CA GLY A 95 13.51 -5.36 -18.65
C GLY A 95 14.94 -4.95 -18.24
N ARG A 96 15.14 -3.79 -17.63
CA ARG A 96 16.48 -3.23 -17.36
C ARG A 96 16.50 -2.32 -16.13
N TRP A 97 17.59 -2.44 -15.36
CA TRP A 97 17.85 -1.62 -14.18
C TRP A 97 18.35 -0.21 -14.51
N VAL A 98 18.89 -0.03 -15.70
CA VAL A 98 19.59 1.20 -16.12
C VAL A 98 19.04 1.63 -17.47
N VAL A 99 18.80 2.94 -17.61
CA VAL A 99 18.48 3.55 -18.91
C VAL A 99 19.72 3.40 -19.80
N LEU A 100 19.59 2.70 -20.93
CA LEU A 100 20.69 2.56 -21.87
C LEU A 100 21.02 3.90 -22.53
N PRO A 101 22.29 4.17 -22.86
CA PRO A 101 22.69 5.36 -23.59
C PRO A 101 21.93 5.58 -24.90
N ALA A 102 21.46 4.50 -25.54
CA ALA A 102 20.63 4.55 -26.72
C ALA A 102 19.26 5.23 -26.50
N GLU A 103 18.65 5.07 -25.31
CA GLU A 103 17.39 5.73 -24.96
C GLU A 103 17.57 7.23 -24.68
N LEU A 104 18.74 7.63 -24.19
CA LEU A 104 19.08 9.02 -24.01
C LEU A 104 19.21 9.74 -25.38
N LYS A 105 19.82 9.07 -26.36
CA LYS A 105 19.93 9.59 -27.74
C LYS A 105 18.58 9.80 -28.42
N THR A 106 17.59 8.95 -28.13
CA THR A 106 16.25 9.10 -28.69
C THR A 106 15.51 10.33 -28.11
N LYS A 107 15.81 10.72 -26.88
CA LYS A 107 15.27 11.94 -26.26
C LYS A 107 15.92 13.23 -26.76
N GLU A 108 17.15 13.15 -27.25
CA GLU A 108 17.87 14.31 -27.80
C GLU A 108 17.48 14.66 -29.25
N GLY A 109 16.61 13.87 -29.85
CA GLY A 109 16.16 14.06 -31.24
C GLY A 109 17.18 13.60 -32.28
N PRO A 110 16.84 13.57 -33.56
CA PRO A 110 17.77 13.18 -34.60
C PRO A 110 18.93 14.17 -34.63
N SER A 111 20.14 13.64 -34.43
CA SER A 111 21.37 14.40 -34.56
C SER A 111 21.38 15.16 -35.89
N LYS A 112 21.52 16.49 -35.86
CA LYS A 112 21.66 17.35 -37.01
C LYS A 112 22.94 17.10 -37.83
N SER A 113 23.59 15.99 -37.70
CA SER A 113 24.89 15.71 -38.31
C SER A 113 24.83 14.96 -39.64
N SER A 114 23.66 14.89 -40.28
CA SER A 114 23.54 14.37 -41.64
C SER A 114 22.98 15.41 -42.58
N ARG A 115 23.62 16.57 -42.68
CA ARG A 115 23.54 17.37 -43.89
C ARG A 115 24.83 17.20 -44.65
N PRO A 116 24.74 16.73 -45.90
CA PRO A 116 25.87 16.79 -46.81
C PRO A 116 26.24 18.24 -47.10
#